data_f75e2a7d04d63717602468854e99ce84
#
_entry.id   f75e2a7d04d63717602468854e99ce84
#
_cell.length_a   1.000
_cell.length_b   1.000
_cell.length_c   1.000
_cell.angle_alpha   90.00
_cell.angle_beta   90.00
_cell.angle_gamma   90.00
#
_symmetry.space_group_name_H-M   'P 1'
#
loop_
_entity.id
_entity.type
_entity.pdbx_description
1 polymer ?
#
loop_
_entity_poly.entity_id
_entity_poly.type
_entity_poly.pdbx_seq_one_letter_code
_entity_poly.pdbx_strand_id
1 'polypeptide(L)'
;MKPDQLYQQLKDLAQKLDITVLDKSMKNVGLHVKSGYCKIKGKKHYIMDRNLPMSRKNRLLADCLKKMPCDDLYVLPVVRKFLGK
;
A
#
# COMPACT_ATOMS: atom_id res chain seq x y z
N MET A 1 -7.99 14.77 5.95
CA MET A 1 -6.97 14.42 4.92
C MET A 1 -7.67 13.91 3.67
N LYS A 2 -7.28 14.42 2.52
CA LYS A 2 -7.87 13.99 1.25
C LYS A 2 -7.39 12.59 0.90
N PRO A 3 -8.18 11.81 0.11
CA PRO A 3 -7.80 10.44 -0.21
C PRO A 3 -6.44 10.30 -0.90
N ASP A 4 -6.08 11.23 -1.78
CA ASP A 4 -4.78 11.19 -2.45
C ASP A 4 -3.63 11.47 -1.48
N GLN A 5 -3.84 12.36 -0.51
CA GLN A 5 -2.86 12.63 0.53
C GLN A 5 -2.70 11.41 1.45
N LEU A 6 -3.81 10.77 1.79
CA LEU A 6 -3.76 9.55 2.60
C LEU A 6 -2.98 8.46 1.88
N TYR A 7 -3.22 8.30 0.58
CA TYR A 7 -2.51 7.30 -0.21
C TYR A 7 -0.99 7.56 -0.21
N GLN A 8 -0.60 8.82 -0.35
CA GLN A 8 0.82 9.18 -0.29
C GLN A 8 1.42 8.83 1.06
N GLN A 9 0.70 9.09 2.15
CA GLN A 9 1.17 8.76 3.49
C GLN A 9 1.31 7.25 3.67
N LEU A 10 0.36 6.48 3.13
CA LEU A 10 0.44 5.02 3.19
C LEU A 10 1.62 4.49 2.39
N LYS A 11 1.89 5.08 1.22
CA LYS A 11 3.05 4.70 0.41
C LYS A 11 4.36 5.02 1.13
N ASP A 12 4.43 6.18 1.78
CA ASP A 12 5.62 6.57 2.55
C ASP A 12 5.86 5.59 3.70
N LEU A 13 4.80 5.18 4.38
CA LEU A 13 4.91 4.20 5.45
C LEU A 13 5.37 2.85 4.90
N ALA A 14 4.83 2.43 3.75
CA ALA A 14 5.26 1.19 3.11
C ALA A 14 6.76 1.23 2.80
N GLN A 15 7.25 2.36 2.31
CA GLN A 15 8.67 2.51 2.02
C GLN A 15 9.51 2.36 3.28
N LYS A 16 9.05 2.88 4.41
CA LYS A 16 9.75 2.72 5.69
C LYS A 16 9.79 1.27 6.14
N LEU A 17 8.83 0.46 5.69
CA LEU A 17 8.77 -0.96 5.97
C LEU A 17 9.46 -1.80 4.89
N ASP A 18 10.21 -1.14 4.00
CA ASP A 18 10.92 -1.78 2.88
C ASP A 18 9.97 -2.43 1.87
N ILE A 19 8.76 -1.89 1.74
CA ILE A 19 7.79 -2.35 0.76
C ILE A 19 7.71 -1.32 -0.36
N THR A 20 7.98 -1.76 -1.59
CA THR A 20 7.85 -0.91 -2.77
C THR A 20 6.45 -1.04 -3.34
N VAL A 21 5.75 0.08 -3.44
CA VAL A 21 4.41 0.09 -4.03
C VAL A 21 4.53 0.41 -5.51
N LEU A 22 4.04 -0.49 -6.34
CA LEU A 22 4.05 -0.34 -7.79
C LEU A 22 2.63 -0.11 -8.29
N ASP A 23 2.39 1.05 -8.89
CA ASP A 23 1.11 1.36 -9.50
C ASP A 23 1.17 0.94 -10.96
N LYS A 24 0.44 -0.12 -11.32
CA LYS A 24 0.46 -0.64 -12.68
C LYS A 24 -0.96 -0.90 -13.17
N SER A 25 -1.15 -0.75 -14.50
CA SER A 25 -2.41 -1.14 -15.11
C SER A 25 -2.45 -2.66 -15.23
N MET A 26 -3.43 -3.28 -14.62
CA MET A 26 -3.58 -4.73 -14.65
C MET A 26 -3.95 -5.25 -16.03
N LYS A 27 -4.46 -4.38 -16.91
CA LYS A 27 -4.80 -4.77 -18.27
C LYS A 27 -3.58 -5.11 -19.10
N ASN A 28 -2.43 -4.53 -18.78
CA ASN A 28 -1.21 -4.70 -19.57
C ASN A 28 -0.26 -5.73 -19.00
N VAL A 29 -0.55 -6.28 -17.84
CA VAL A 29 0.35 -7.22 -17.19
C VAL A 29 0.13 -8.65 -17.70
N GLY A 30 -0.85 -8.87 -18.54
CA GLY A 30 -1.16 -10.20 -19.08
C GLY A 30 -1.32 -11.19 -17.96
N LEU A 31 -1.79 -12.27 -17.93
CA LEU A 31 -1.75 -13.37 -16.94
C LEU A 31 -1.93 -13.00 -15.48
N HIS A 32 -3.04 -13.24 -14.91
CA HIS A 32 -3.32 -13.54 -13.50
C HIS A 32 -2.64 -12.72 -12.40
N VAL A 33 -2.04 -11.56 -12.69
CA VAL A 33 -1.47 -10.73 -11.63
C VAL A 33 -2.60 -9.93 -11.00
N LYS A 34 -2.91 -10.25 -9.75
CA LYS A 34 -3.88 -9.49 -8.97
C LYS A 34 -3.14 -8.46 -8.14
N SER A 35 -3.82 -7.35 -7.81
CA SER A 35 -3.30 -6.40 -6.82
C SER A 35 -2.98 -7.17 -5.55
N GLY A 36 -1.81 -6.95 -5.02
CA GLY A 36 -1.48 -7.61 -3.78
C GLY A 36 0.00 -7.57 -3.45
N TYR A 37 0.29 -8.09 -2.27
CA TYR A 37 1.64 -8.18 -1.72
C TYR A 37 2.37 -9.36 -2.39
N CYS A 38 3.61 -9.11 -2.78
CA CYS A 38 4.46 -10.18 -3.32
C CYS A 38 5.91 -9.91 -3.01
N LYS A 39 6.73 -10.95 -3.09
CA LYS A 39 8.18 -10.81 -2.99
C LYS A 39 8.79 -11.08 -4.35
N ILE A 40 9.65 -10.17 -4.80
CA ILE A 40 10.37 -10.32 -6.05
C ILE A 40 11.86 -10.27 -5.71
N LYS A 41 12.56 -11.37 -5.96
CA LYS A 41 14.00 -11.49 -5.67
C LYS A 41 14.33 -11.11 -4.22
N GLY A 42 13.48 -11.52 -3.29
CA GLY A 42 13.67 -11.26 -1.87
C GLY A 42 13.23 -9.88 -1.40
N LYS A 43 12.78 -9.02 -2.31
CA LYS A 43 12.31 -7.69 -1.97
C LYS A 43 10.79 -7.66 -1.89
N LYS A 44 10.27 -6.94 -0.91
CA LYS A 44 8.83 -6.82 -0.70
C LYS A 44 8.25 -5.81 -1.66
N HIS A 45 7.19 -6.20 -2.36
CA HIS A 45 6.49 -5.33 -3.29
C HIS A 45 4.99 -5.42 -3.05
N TYR A 46 4.30 -4.34 -3.30
CA TYR A 46 2.84 -4.34 -3.36
C TYR A 46 2.42 -3.81 -4.73
N ILE A 47 1.74 -4.65 -5.50
CA ILE A 47 1.28 -4.27 -6.83
C ILE A 47 -0.13 -3.72 -6.71
N MET A 48 -0.29 -2.45 -7.05
CA MET A 48 -1.55 -1.73 -6.96
C MET A 48 -2.08 -1.47 -8.36
N ASP A 49 -3.35 -1.80 -8.59
CA ASP A 49 -4.01 -1.46 -9.85
C ASP A 49 -4.27 0.05 -9.87
N ARG A 50 -3.58 0.76 -10.76
CA ARG A 50 -3.68 2.21 -10.84
C ARG A 50 -5.05 2.69 -11.31
N ASN A 51 -5.87 1.81 -11.86
CA ASN A 51 -7.20 2.15 -12.35
C ASN A 51 -8.27 2.12 -11.25
N LEU A 52 -7.92 1.68 -10.05
CA LEU A 52 -8.86 1.66 -8.94
C LEU A 52 -9.13 3.07 -8.41
N PRO A 53 -10.32 3.32 -7.87
CA PRO A 53 -10.57 4.56 -7.15
C PRO A 53 -9.61 4.72 -5.99
N MET A 54 -9.29 5.96 -5.64
CA MET A 54 -8.32 6.24 -4.58
C MET A 54 -8.74 5.64 -3.24
N SER A 55 -10.03 5.69 -2.93
CA SER A 55 -10.55 5.10 -1.69
C SER A 55 -10.27 3.60 -1.62
N ARG A 56 -10.37 2.92 -2.75
CA ARG A 56 -10.10 1.49 -2.83
C ARG A 56 -8.61 1.21 -2.66
N LYS A 57 -7.78 2.01 -3.32
CA LYS A 57 -6.33 1.89 -3.17
C LYS A 57 -5.90 2.05 -1.71
N ASN A 58 -6.46 3.05 -1.03
CA ASN A 58 -6.16 3.30 0.38
C ASN A 58 -6.52 2.10 1.24
N ARG A 59 -7.69 1.52 1.00
CA ARG A 59 -8.15 0.38 1.78
C ARG A 59 -7.25 -0.84 1.57
N LEU A 60 -6.91 -1.14 0.32
CA LEU A 60 -6.08 -2.28 0.01
C LEU A 60 -4.68 -2.13 0.59
N LEU A 61 -4.08 -0.95 0.45
CA LEU A 61 -2.76 -0.71 0.98
C LEU A 61 -2.76 -0.73 2.51
N ALA A 62 -3.78 -0.15 3.12
CA ALA A 62 -3.91 -0.18 4.58
C ALA A 62 -4.07 -1.61 5.10
N ASP A 63 -4.83 -2.44 4.40
CA ASP A 63 -4.99 -3.84 4.79
C ASP A 63 -3.66 -4.59 4.77
N CYS A 64 -2.78 -4.26 3.84
CA CYS A 64 -1.44 -4.82 3.80
C CYS A 64 -0.61 -4.30 4.97
N LEU A 65 -0.60 -2.99 5.18
CA LEU A 65 0.27 -2.36 6.17
C LEU A 65 -0.11 -2.67 7.60
N LYS A 66 -1.41 -2.85 7.89
CA LYS A 66 -1.83 -3.14 9.26
C LYS A 66 -1.33 -4.48 9.77
N LYS A 67 -0.94 -5.37 8.87
CA LYS A 67 -0.38 -6.67 9.21
C LYS A 67 1.11 -6.61 9.49
N MET A 68 1.74 -5.47 9.20
CA MET A 68 3.17 -5.29 9.39
C MET A 68 3.48 -4.69 10.75
N PRO A 69 4.62 -5.06 11.37
CA PRO A 69 5.02 -4.42 12.62
C PRO A 69 5.49 -2.99 12.34
N CYS A 70 4.81 -2.01 12.90
CA CYS A 70 5.20 -0.61 12.74
C CYS A 70 5.28 0.10 14.10
N ASP A 71 5.49 -0.66 15.16
CA ASP A 71 5.53 -0.11 16.52
C ASP A 71 6.71 0.84 16.73
N ASP A 72 7.81 0.60 16.01
CA ASP A 72 9.01 1.43 16.10
C ASP A 72 9.00 2.61 15.14
N LEU A 73 7.92 2.77 14.36
CA LEU A 73 7.83 3.83 13.36
C LEU A 73 6.83 4.89 13.80
N TYR A 74 7.18 6.14 13.49
CA TYR A 74 6.21 7.21 13.68
C TYR A 74 5.17 7.15 12.57
N VAL A 75 3.91 7.10 12.98
CA VAL A 75 2.78 7.09 12.06
C VAL A 75 1.86 8.22 12.46
N LEU A 76 1.46 9.05 11.50
CA LEU A 76 0.53 10.15 11.78
C LEU A 76 -0.75 9.60 12.41
N PRO A 77 -1.31 10.29 13.40
CA PRO A 77 -2.51 9.79 14.09
C PRO A 77 -3.67 9.49 13.16
N VAL A 78 -3.88 10.31 12.12
CA VAL A 78 -4.94 10.08 11.15
C VAL A 78 -4.70 8.78 10.37
N VAL A 79 -3.44 8.50 10.02
CA VAL A 79 -3.08 7.28 9.31
C VAL A 79 -3.20 6.08 10.24
N ARG A 80 -2.72 6.22 11.47
CA ARG A 80 -2.82 5.16 12.47
C ARG A 80 -4.26 4.76 12.70
N LYS A 81 -5.15 5.74 12.82
CA LYS A 81 -6.57 5.50 12.98
C LYS A 81 -7.15 4.76 11.77
N PHE A 82 -6.74 5.14 10.58
CA PHE A 82 -7.19 4.48 9.35
C PHE A 82 -6.73 3.03 9.31
N LEU A 83 -5.53 2.75 9.82
CA LEU A 83 -5.01 1.38 9.89
C LEU A 83 -5.68 0.53 10.98
N GLY A 84 -6.41 1.16 11.88
CA GLY A 84 -7.05 0.43 12.97
C GLY A 84 -6.12 0.08 14.12
N LYS A 85 -5.05 0.82 14.26
CA LYS A 85 -4.06 0.56 15.33
C LYS A 85 -4.08 1.61 16.42
#